data_0c8b52d9271ef84547190cbdaeefddad
#
_entry.id   0c8b52d9271ef84547190cbdaeefddad
#
_cell.length_a   1.000
_cell.length_b   1.000
_cell.length_c   1.000
_cell.angle_alpha   90.00
_cell.angle_beta   90.00
_cell.angle_gamma   90.00
#
_symmetry.space_group_name_H-M   'P 1'
#
loop_
_entity.id
_entity.type
_entity.pdbx_description
1 polymer ?
#
loop_
_entity_poly.entity_id
_entity_poly.type
_entity_poly.pdbx_seq_one_letter_code
_entity_poly.pdbx_strand_id
1 'polypeptide(L)'
;MKAELVEELHKPARRTYPRRSVLIKDIDETWQADLVEMIPYAKQNKGFKYLLTVIDVFSKYAWTVSVKQKTGKCITQAMKSILLQKRVPKNLQTDRGKEFYNKDFDKLMKSYKIHLYSTYSNIKASICERFNRTLKSKMWKLFNFALNSRNLFKQVKFKIGDKVRVSRNKEVFDKGYTPNWSTEVFTITRVSPTKPYTYHLKDYQDKPIVGGFYEEELLKTKYSDIYLIEKVLKKVVIEFM
;
A
#
# COMPACT_ATOMS: atom_id res chain seq x y z
N MET A 1 -22.00 30.10 34.47
CA MET A 1 -22.34 30.15 33.00
C MET A 1 -21.23 29.64 32.07
N LYS A 2 -20.06 30.30 31.98
CA LYS A 2 -19.01 29.78 31.06
C LYS A 2 -18.39 28.44 31.46
N ALA A 3 -18.18 28.21 32.77
CA ALA A 3 -17.65 26.95 33.30
C ALA A 3 -18.61 25.79 33.11
N GLU A 4 -19.88 26.00 33.40
CA GLU A 4 -20.94 25.01 33.23
C GLU A 4 -21.12 24.60 31.74
N LEU A 5 -21.01 25.57 30.84
CA LEU A 5 -21.04 25.30 29.40
C LEU A 5 -19.84 24.43 28.96
N VAL A 6 -18.65 24.70 29.49
CA VAL A 6 -17.47 23.89 29.23
C VAL A 6 -17.64 22.47 29.74
N GLU A 7 -18.13 22.29 30.97
CA GLU A 7 -18.42 20.96 31.51
C GLU A 7 -19.48 20.22 30.71
N GLU A 8 -20.51 20.90 30.24
CA GLU A 8 -21.54 20.30 29.38
C GLU A 8 -20.95 19.83 28.01
N LEU A 9 -20.13 20.64 27.38
CA LEU A 9 -19.49 20.31 26.11
C LEU A 9 -18.49 19.15 26.21
N HIS A 10 -17.86 18.96 27.37
CA HIS A 10 -16.88 17.90 27.62
C HIS A 10 -17.45 16.66 28.29
N LYS A 11 -18.78 16.60 28.55
CA LYS A 11 -19.40 15.38 29.07
C LYS A 11 -19.10 14.17 28.16
N PRO A 12 -18.77 13.00 28.76
CA PRO A 12 -18.51 11.80 28.00
C PRO A 12 -19.72 11.41 27.15
N ALA A 13 -19.53 11.37 25.82
CA ALA A 13 -20.57 10.90 24.92
C ALA A 13 -20.56 9.37 24.84
N ARG A 14 -21.71 8.74 24.98
CA ARG A 14 -21.87 7.30 24.83
C ARG A 14 -21.66 6.92 23.37
N ARG A 15 -20.52 6.30 23.05
CA ARG A 15 -20.17 5.90 21.68
C ARG A 15 -20.80 4.57 21.26
N THR A 16 -21.12 3.71 22.24
CA THR A 16 -21.70 2.40 21.98
C THR A 16 -23.14 2.37 22.53
N TYR A 17 -24.10 2.31 21.64
CA TYR A 17 -25.52 2.19 21.95
C TYR A 17 -26.23 1.40 20.86
N PRO A 18 -27.37 0.73 21.15
CA PRO A 18 -28.17 0.02 20.14
C PRO A 18 -28.57 0.98 19.03
N ARG A 19 -28.27 0.61 17.80
CA ARG A 19 -28.62 1.42 16.64
C ARG A 19 -29.72 0.72 15.83
N ARG A 20 -30.54 1.51 15.17
CA ARG A 20 -31.55 1.01 14.26
C ARG A 20 -30.91 0.19 13.14
N SER A 21 -31.31 -1.06 12.98
CA SER A 21 -30.89 -1.90 11.85
C SER A 21 -31.76 -1.64 10.63
N VAL A 22 -31.16 -1.60 9.46
CA VAL A 22 -31.87 -1.56 8.17
C VAL A 22 -31.85 -2.99 7.63
N LEU A 23 -33.02 -3.57 7.49
CA LEU A 23 -33.21 -4.91 6.90
C LEU A 23 -33.46 -4.77 5.42
N ILE A 24 -32.55 -5.33 4.61
CA ILE A 24 -32.71 -5.48 3.17
C ILE A 24 -33.12 -6.92 2.92
N LYS A 25 -34.21 -7.16 2.23
CA LYS A 25 -34.86 -8.47 2.12
C LYS A 25 -34.53 -9.20 0.82
N ASP A 26 -34.13 -8.47 -0.22
CA ASP A 26 -34.01 -9.06 -1.55
C ASP A 26 -32.86 -8.45 -2.36
N ILE A 27 -32.48 -9.21 -3.42
CA ILE A 27 -31.50 -8.78 -4.43
C ILE A 27 -32.04 -7.54 -5.16
N ASP A 28 -31.16 -6.57 -5.45
CA ASP A 28 -31.51 -5.33 -6.16
C ASP A 28 -32.57 -4.46 -5.45
N GLU A 29 -32.84 -4.72 -4.18
CA GLU A 29 -33.69 -3.83 -3.38
C GLU A 29 -32.98 -2.50 -3.11
N THR A 30 -31.72 -2.57 -2.67
CA THR A 30 -30.93 -1.36 -2.38
C THR A 30 -29.47 -1.57 -2.78
N TRP A 31 -28.98 -0.66 -3.61
CA TRP A 31 -27.56 -0.55 -3.92
C TRP A 31 -26.94 0.63 -3.19
N GLN A 32 -25.67 0.54 -2.89
CA GLN A 32 -24.86 1.65 -2.39
C GLN A 32 -23.77 1.99 -3.41
N ALA A 33 -23.56 3.28 -3.65
CA ALA A 33 -22.50 3.76 -4.54
C ALA A 33 -21.59 4.77 -3.83
N ASP A 34 -20.32 4.74 -4.17
CA ASP A 34 -19.29 5.64 -3.65
C ASP A 34 -18.19 5.85 -4.70
N LEU A 35 -17.40 6.90 -4.53
CA LEU A 35 -16.34 7.28 -5.45
C LEU A 35 -14.97 7.20 -4.76
N VAL A 36 -14.20 6.22 -5.13
CA VAL A 36 -12.83 6.02 -4.63
C VAL A 36 -11.85 6.90 -5.39
N GLU A 37 -11.07 7.71 -4.68
CA GLU A 37 -10.03 8.55 -5.26
C GLU A 37 -8.74 7.78 -5.49
N MET A 38 -8.20 7.89 -6.71
CA MET A 38 -6.97 7.24 -7.19
C MET A 38 -6.01 8.27 -7.82
N ILE A 39 -6.15 9.55 -7.46
CA ILE A 39 -5.41 10.68 -8.03
C ILE A 39 -3.89 10.47 -8.05
N PRO A 40 -3.23 9.99 -6.96
CA PRO A 40 -1.79 9.79 -6.94
C PRO A 40 -1.29 8.77 -7.98
N TYR A 41 -2.16 7.89 -8.43
CA TYR A 41 -1.84 6.81 -9.37
C TYR A 41 -2.31 7.09 -10.80
N ALA A 42 -2.75 8.32 -11.08
CA ALA A 42 -3.32 8.68 -12.38
C ALA A 42 -2.37 8.44 -13.56
N LYS A 43 -1.08 8.70 -13.38
CA LYS A 43 -0.05 8.48 -14.42
C LYS A 43 0.05 6.98 -14.80
N GLN A 44 0.05 6.10 -13.80
CA GLN A 44 0.12 4.66 -13.99
C GLN A 44 -1.19 4.07 -14.51
N ASN A 45 -2.33 4.71 -14.21
CA ASN A 45 -3.67 4.28 -14.56
C ASN A 45 -4.21 4.93 -15.85
N LYS A 46 -3.37 5.29 -16.79
CA LYS A 46 -3.79 5.88 -18.09
C LYS A 46 -4.68 7.13 -17.93
N GLY A 47 -4.46 7.92 -16.88
CA GLY A 47 -5.22 9.14 -16.58
C GLY A 47 -6.52 8.92 -15.79
N PHE A 48 -6.87 7.69 -15.40
CA PHE A 48 -8.01 7.44 -14.53
C PHE A 48 -7.67 7.82 -13.09
N LYS A 49 -8.48 8.73 -12.55
CA LYS A 49 -8.28 9.35 -11.22
C LYS A 49 -9.27 8.85 -10.18
N TYR A 50 -10.36 8.25 -10.59
CA TYR A 50 -11.46 7.83 -9.72
C TYR A 50 -11.96 6.45 -10.12
N LEU A 51 -12.56 5.76 -9.15
CA LEU A 51 -13.21 4.47 -9.34
C LEU A 51 -14.61 4.56 -8.75
N LEU A 52 -15.63 4.54 -9.61
CA LEU A 52 -17.00 4.40 -9.16
C LEU A 52 -17.20 2.96 -8.68
N THR A 53 -17.57 2.80 -7.42
CA THR A 53 -17.91 1.51 -6.81
C THR A 53 -19.40 1.47 -6.54
N VAL A 54 -20.05 0.40 -6.93
CA VAL A 54 -21.48 0.17 -6.67
C VAL A 54 -21.61 -1.24 -6.10
N ILE A 55 -22.38 -1.41 -5.04
CA ILE A 55 -22.57 -2.70 -4.39
C ILE A 55 -24.05 -2.94 -4.08
N ASP A 56 -24.54 -4.11 -4.42
CA ASP A 56 -25.84 -4.59 -3.96
C ASP A 56 -25.74 -4.99 -2.47
N VAL A 57 -26.56 -4.34 -1.65
CA VAL A 57 -26.49 -4.48 -0.19
C VAL A 57 -26.86 -5.87 0.27
N PHE A 58 -27.74 -6.57 -0.44
CA PHE A 58 -28.15 -7.94 -0.10
C PHE A 58 -27.10 -8.96 -0.51
N SER A 59 -26.84 -9.09 -1.81
CA SER A 59 -25.97 -10.12 -2.37
C SER A 59 -24.48 -9.86 -2.18
N LYS A 60 -24.09 -8.62 -1.84
CA LYS A 60 -22.70 -8.13 -1.81
C LYS A 60 -22.01 -8.17 -3.19
N TYR A 61 -22.76 -8.39 -4.25
CA TYR A 61 -22.24 -8.27 -5.60
C TYR A 61 -21.87 -6.82 -5.89
N ALA A 62 -20.67 -6.60 -6.44
CA ALA A 62 -20.17 -5.25 -6.64
C ALA A 62 -19.68 -5.02 -8.07
N TRP A 63 -19.89 -3.81 -8.54
CA TRP A 63 -19.39 -3.29 -9.81
C TRP A 63 -18.36 -2.21 -9.54
N THR A 64 -17.38 -2.11 -10.42
CA THR A 64 -16.40 -1.02 -10.40
C THR A 64 -16.18 -0.50 -11.79
N VAL A 65 -16.21 0.84 -11.95
CA VAL A 65 -15.95 1.52 -13.24
C VAL A 65 -14.94 2.62 -13.02
N SER A 66 -13.85 2.58 -13.79
CA SER A 66 -12.82 3.62 -13.74
C SER A 66 -13.28 4.91 -14.45
N VAL A 67 -13.02 6.06 -13.80
CA VAL A 67 -13.47 7.38 -14.29
C VAL A 67 -12.30 8.36 -14.25
N LYS A 68 -12.17 9.18 -15.30
CA LYS A 68 -11.09 10.17 -15.40
C LYS A 68 -11.34 11.44 -14.59
N GLN A 69 -12.60 11.85 -14.48
CA GLN A 69 -12.99 13.12 -13.85
C GLN A 69 -14.17 12.92 -12.92
N LYS A 70 -14.18 13.63 -11.79
CA LYS A 70 -15.29 13.67 -10.83
C LYS A 70 -16.36 14.67 -11.28
N THR A 71 -16.95 14.45 -12.47
CA THR A 71 -18.02 15.27 -13.00
C THR A 71 -19.33 14.47 -13.08
N GLY A 72 -20.46 15.14 -12.90
CA GLY A 72 -21.77 14.50 -12.98
C GLY A 72 -21.97 13.72 -14.28
N LYS A 73 -21.54 14.28 -15.41
CA LYS A 73 -21.63 13.64 -16.72
C LYS A 73 -20.85 12.33 -16.80
N CYS A 74 -19.59 12.32 -16.30
CA CYS A 74 -18.75 11.11 -16.30
C CYS A 74 -19.31 10.03 -15.37
N ILE A 75 -19.80 10.41 -14.19
CA ILE A 75 -20.40 9.48 -13.23
C ILE A 75 -21.73 8.92 -13.75
N THR A 76 -22.56 9.75 -14.38
CA THR A 76 -23.79 9.32 -15.04
C THR A 76 -23.51 8.27 -16.13
N GLN A 77 -22.50 8.50 -16.96
CA GLN A 77 -22.11 7.55 -18.00
C GLN A 77 -21.57 6.25 -17.39
N ALA A 78 -20.76 6.30 -16.35
CA ALA A 78 -20.25 5.13 -15.63
C ALA A 78 -21.41 4.33 -14.99
N MET A 79 -22.35 5.00 -14.33
CA MET A 79 -23.53 4.35 -13.76
C MET A 79 -24.40 3.70 -14.83
N LYS A 80 -24.61 4.38 -15.97
CA LYS A 80 -25.35 3.84 -17.11
C LYS A 80 -24.73 2.52 -17.61
N SER A 81 -23.40 2.43 -17.68
CA SER A 81 -22.71 1.20 -18.11
C SER A 81 -22.94 0.01 -17.16
N ILE A 82 -23.15 0.29 -15.85
CA ILE A 82 -23.50 -0.74 -14.86
C ILE A 82 -24.96 -1.18 -15.07
N LEU A 83 -25.89 -0.24 -15.19
CA LEU A 83 -27.31 -0.54 -15.37
C LEU A 83 -27.61 -1.31 -16.66
N LEU A 84 -26.81 -1.13 -17.70
CA LEU A 84 -26.92 -1.90 -18.95
C LEU A 84 -26.60 -3.40 -18.78
N GLN A 85 -26.01 -3.82 -17.66
CA GLN A 85 -25.77 -5.24 -17.35
C GLN A 85 -27.03 -5.98 -16.85
N LYS A 86 -28.21 -5.43 -17.08
CA LYS A 86 -29.54 -6.03 -16.80
C LYS A 86 -29.90 -6.19 -15.31
N ARG A 87 -29.16 -5.58 -14.40
CA ARG A 87 -29.55 -5.47 -12.99
C ARG A 87 -29.87 -4.01 -12.68
N VAL A 88 -30.99 -3.77 -12.01
CA VAL A 88 -31.48 -2.43 -11.70
C VAL A 88 -32.02 -2.41 -10.28
N PRO A 89 -31.50 -1.55 -9.39
CA PRO A 89 -31.99 -1.49 -8.01
C PRO A 89 -33.30 -0.71 -7.92
N LYS A 90 -34.09 -1.00 -6.88
CA LYS A 90 -35.22 -0.15 -6.50
C LYS A 90 -34.74 1.16 -5.88
N ASN A 91 -33.71 1.07 -5.03
CA ASN A 91 -33.15 2.20 -4.32
C ASN A 91 -31.64 2.29 -4.54
N LEU A 92 -31.12 3.51 -4.72
CA LEU A 92 -29.70 3.78 -4.76
C LEU A 92 -29.34 4.76 -3.65
N GLN A 93 -28.48 4.33 -2.74
CA GLN A 93 -27.95 5.16 -1.67
C GLN A 93 -26.56 5.67 -2.04
N THR A 94 -26.37 7.00 -1.98
CA THR A 94 -25.08 7.65 -2.22
C THR A 94 -24.77 8.64 -1.10
N ASP A 95 -23.57 9.17 -1.09
CA ASP A 95 -23.30 10.42 -0.37
C ASP A 95 -23.94 11.62 -1.10
N ARG A 96 -23.82 12.82 -0.49
CA ARG A 96 -24.38 14.06 -1.05
C ARG A 96 -23.45 14.76 -2.04
N GLY A 97 -22.56 14.04 -2.66
CA GLY A 97 -21.65 14.59 -3.64
C GLY A 97 -22.38 15.20 -4.86
N LYS A 98 -21.93 16.35 -5.34
CA LYS A 98 -22.48 17.00 -6.54
C LYS A 98 -22.40 16.12 -7.79
N GLU A 99 -21.51 15.15 -7.79
CA GLU A 99 -21.35 14.13 -8.83
C GLU A 99 -22.54 13.19 -8.97
N PHE A 100 -23.28 12.94 -7.87
CA PHE A 100 -24.52 12.15 -7.86
C PHE A 100 -25.78 13.02 -7.89
N TYR A 101 -25.73 14.23 -7.31
CA TYR A 101 -26.86 15.16 -7.25
C TYR A 101 -26.76 16.24 -8.34
N ASN A 102 -27.07 15.85 -9.59
CA ASN A 102 -27.09 16.71 -10.75
C ASN A 102 -28.19 16.28 -11.72
N LYS A 103 -28.54 17.18 -12.64
CA LYS A 103 -29.64 16.98 -13.59
C LYS A 103 -29.51 15.74 -14.48
N ASP A 104 -28.28 15.41 -14.90
CA ASP A 104 -28.04 14.26 -15.78
C ASP A 104 -28.20 12.94 -15.03
N PHE A 105 -27.70 12.87 -13.82
CA PHE A 105 -27.84 11.69 -12.97
C PHE A 105 -29.27 11.46 -12.54
N ASP A 106 -29.98 12.52 -12.17
CA ASP A 106 -31.41 12.46 -11.81
C ASP A 106 -32.26 11.96 -12.99
N LYS A 107 -32.01 12.44 -14.22
CA LYS A 107 -32.67 11.95 -15.44
C LYS A 107 -32.43 10.45 -15.63
N LEU A 108 -31.20 9.99 -15.43
CA LEU A 108 -30.88 8.58 -15.53
C LEU A 108 -31.62 7.76 -14.47
N MET A 109 -31.63 8.18 -13.20
CA MET A 109 -32.36 7.50 -12.13
C MET A 109 -33.87 7.40 -12.43
N LYS A 110 -34.49 8.50 -12.87
CA LYS A 110 -35.88 8.51 -13.25
C LYS A 110 -36.21 7.60 -14.43
N SER A 111 -35.32 7.51 -15.44
CA SER A 111 -35.54 6.64 -16.60
C SER A 111 -35.55 5.13 -16.24
N TYR A 112 -34.83 4.76 -15.20
CA TYR A 112 -34.82 3.38 -14.67
C TYR A 112 -35.72 3.19 -13.46
N LYS A 113 -36.52 4.22 -13.06
CA LYS A 113 -37.41 4.22 -11.89
C LYS A 113 -36.67 3.90 -10.57
N ILE A 114 -35.43 4.37 -10.45
CA ILE A 114 -34.58 4.15 -9.25
C ILE A 114 -34.82 5.32 -8.29
N HIS A 115 -35.12 5.01 -7.03
CA HIS A 115 -35.22 6.01 -5.97
C HIS A 115 -33.81 6.34 -5.42
N LEU A 116 -33.31 7.53 -5.76
CA LEU A 116 -32.03 8.04 -5.26
C LEU A 116 -32.21 8.71 -3.91
N TYR A 117 -31.42 8.32 -2.91
CA TYR A 117 -31.45 8.96 -1.60
C TYR A 117 -30.09 9.00 -0.94
N SER A 118 -29.90 9.89 0.03
CA SER A 118 -28.73 9.96 0.89
C SER A 118 -29.13 9.97 2.35
N THR A 119 -28.29 9.43 3.21
CA THR A 119 -28.51 9.46 4.65
C THR A 119 -27.78 10.63 5.30
N TYR A 120 -28.44 11.26 6.30
CA TYR A 120 -27.89 12.36 7.10
C TYR A 120 -27.00 11.89 8.25
N SER A 121 -27.10 10.62 8.63
CA SER A 121 -26.39 10.08 9.79
C SER A 121 -24.94 9.74 9.47
N ASN A 122 -24.09 9.73 10.51
CA ASN A 122 -22.71 9.24 10.42
C ASN A 122 -22.61 7.75 10.04
N ILE A 123 -23.74 7.03 9.96
CA ILE A 123 -23.85 5.67 9.43
C ILE A 123 -24.09 5.78 7.92
N LYS A 124 -23.10 6.32 7.22
CA LYS A 124 -23.09 6.37 5.77
C LYS A 124 -22.94 4.96 5.22
N ALA A 125 -23.18 4.80 3.94
CA ALA A 125 -23.02 3.58 3.11
C ALA A 125 -21.98 2.56 3.63
N SER A 126 -22.16 2.04 4.86
CA SER A 126 -21.16 1.28 5.61
C SER A 126 -20.71 0.00 4.90
N ILE A 127 -21.57 -0.53 4.03
CA ILE A 127 -21.28 -1.73 3.24
C ILE A 127 -20.35 -1.36 2.07
N CYS A 128 -20.66 -0.26 1.37
CA CYS A 128 -19.79 0.26 0.31
C CYS A 128 -18.43 0.72 0.87
N GLU A 129 -18.40 1.40 2.01
CA GLU A 129 -17.15 1.79 2.67
C GLU A 129 -16.30 0.57 3.07
N ARG A 130 -16.92 -0.49 3.61
CA ARG A 130 -16.22 -1.74 3.94
C ARG A 130 -15.68 -2.43 2.68
N PHE A 131 -16.47 -2.46 1.62
CA PHE A 131 -16.06 -2.98 0.31
C PHE A 131 -14.86 -2.17 -0.21
N ASN A 132 -14.94 -0.85 -0.21
CA ASN A 132 -13.87 0.05 -0.66
C ASN A 132 -12.58 -0.14 0.14
N ARG A 133 -12.66 -0.35 1.47
CA ARG A 133 -11.51 -0.68 2.31
C ARG A 133 -10.85 -1.99 1.88
N THR A 134 -11.65 -3.04 1.66
CA THR A 134 -11.17 -4.35 1.20
C THR A 134 -10.56 -4.26 -0.20
N LEU A 135 -11.24 -3.57 -1.12
CA LEU A 135 -10.77 -3.32 -2.48
C LEU A 135 -9.42 -2.59 -2.48
N LYS A 136 -9.33 -1.47 -1.76
CA LYS A 136 -8.09 -0.71 -1.59
C LYS A 136 -6.97 -1.60 -1.05
N SER A 137 -7.21 -2.36 0.02
CA SER A 137 -6.21 -3.25 0.60
C SER A 137 -5.66 -4.27 -0.40
N LYS A 138 -6.54 -4.89 -1.22
CA LYS A 138 -6.12 -5.82 -2.27
C LYS A 138 -5.38 -5.12 -3.40
N MET A 139 -5.85 -3.96 -3.85
CA MET A 139 -5.18 -3.16 -4.89
C MET A 139 -3.78 -2.74 -4.46
N TRP A 140 -3.59 -2.28 -3.20
CA TRP A 140 -2.29 -1.89 -2.66
C TRP A 140 -1.31 -3.07 -2.61
N LYS A 141 -1.79 -4.25 -2.23
CA LYS A 141 -0.95 -5.47 -2.28
C LYS A 141 -0.48 -5.76 -3.71
N LEU A 142 -1.38 -5.65 -4.70
CA LEU A 142 -1.03 -5.84 -6.11
C LEU A 142 -0.08 -4.74 -6.63
N PHE A 143 -0.29 -3.49 -6.25
CA PHE A 143 0.62 -2.41 -6.62
C PHE A 143 2.00 -2.59 -6.03
N ASN A 144 2.10 -2.95 -4.74
CA ASN A 144 3.38 -3.25 -4.11
C ASN A 144 4.07 -4.43 -4.77
N PHE A 145 3.33 -5.48 -5.10
CA PHE A 145 3.86 -6.62 -5.84
C PHE A 145 4.36 -6.19 -7.24
N ALA A 146 3.58 -5.42 -7.99
CA ALA A 146 3.96 -4.94 -9.32
C ALA A 146 5.13 -3.95 -9.28
N LEU A 147 5.21 -3.08 -8.27
CA LEU A 147 6.33 -2.17 -8.05
C LEU A 147 7.59 -2.94 -7.65
N ASN A 148 7.47 -3.93 -6.78
CA ASN A 148 8.59 -4.80 -6.41
C ASN A 148 9.02 -5.66 -7.59
N SER A 149 8.09 -6.15 -8.42
CA SER A 149 8.43 -6.87 -9.65
C SER A 149 9.14 -5.98 -10.68
N ARG A 150 8.83 -4.69 -10.75
CA ARG A 150 9.59 -3.71 -11.56
C ARG A 150 10.93 -3.36 -10.93
N ASN A 151 11.03 -3.32 -9.61
CA ASN A 151 12.27 -3.16 -8.87
C ASN A 151 13.14 -4.43 -8.87
N LEU A 152 12.62 -5.58 -9.29
CA LEU A 152 13.40 -6.80 -9.58
C LEU A 152 14.30 -6.65 -10.83
N PHE A 153 14.12 -5.57 -11.60
CA PHE A 153 15.10 -5.05 -12.55
C PHE A 153 15.94 -3.91 -11.93
N LYS A 154 16.06 -3.85 -10.59
CA LYS A 154 17.06 -2.98 -9.96
C LYS A 154 18.42 -3.27 -10.62
N GLN A 155 19.04 -2.22 -11.10
CA GLN A 155 20.43 -2.31 -11.56
C GLN A 155 21.25 -2.98 -10.45
N VAL A 156 22.06 -3.94 -10.85
CA VAL A 156 23.00 -4.62 -9.97
C VAL A 156 23.77 -3.57 -9.16
N LYS A 157 23.57 -3.52 -7.85
CA LYS A 157 24.12 -2.48 -6.97
C LYS A 157 25.63 -2.61 -6.82
N PHE A 158 26.10 -3.86 -6.77
CA PHE A 158 27.53 -4.16 -6.60
C PHE A 158 28.06 -4.82 -7.86
N LYS A 159 29.32 -4.46 -8.21
CA LYS A 159 30.04 -5.01 -9.35
C LYS A 159 31.05 -6.08 -8.90
N ILE A 160 31.45 -6.94 -9.81
CA ILE A 160 32.57 -7.85 -9.59
C ILE A 160 33.83 -7.03 -9.26
N GLY A 161 34.54 -7.40 -8.21
CA GLY A 161 35.68 -6.67 -7.69
C GLY A 161 35.34 -5.66 -6.60
N ASP A 162 34.05 -5.34 -6.36
CA ASP A 162 33.68 -4.47 -5.23
C ASP A 162 34.05 -5.12 -3.90
N LYS A 163 34.59 -4.31 -2.99
CA LYS A 163 34.90 -4.72 -1.61
C LYS A 163 33.73 -4.43 -0.68
N VAL A 164 33.26 -5.43 0.04
CA VAL A 164 32.06 -5.38 0.86
C VAL A 164 32.28 -6.00 2.24
N ARG A 165 31.43 -5.60 3.19
CA ARG A 165 31.29 -6.26 4.49
C ARG A 165 29.96 -7.01 4.51
N VAL A 166 29.92 -8.12 5.25
CA VAL A 166 28.73 -8.97 5.38
C VAL A 166 28.00 -8.61 6.67
N SER A 167 26.68 -8.59 6.63
CA SER A 167 25.85 -8.40 7.82
C SER A 167 26.06 -9.53 8.82
N ARG A 168 26.14 -9.20 10.10
CA ARG A 168 26.19 -10.17 11.19
C ARG A 168 24.78 -10.45 11.68
N ASN A 169 24.41 -11.70 11.78
CA ASN A 169 23.20 -12.10 12.50
C ASN A 169 23.42 -11.81 13.98
N LYS A 170 22.63 -10.88 14.53
CA LYS A 170 22.63 -10.60 15.96
C LYS A 170 21.73 -11.61 16.66
N GLU A 171 22.26 -12.23 17.70
CA GLU A 171 21.45 -13.00 18.63
C GLU A 171 20.60 -12.07 19.52
N VAL A 172 19.52 -12.61 20.08
CA VAL A 172 18.56 -11.84 20.89
C VAL A 172 19.24 -11.13 22.10
N PHE A 173 20.37 -11.64 22.55
CA PHE A 173 21.14 -11.12 23.70
C PHE A 173 22.38 -10.33 23.31
N ASP A 174 22.60 -10.07 22.01
CA ASP A 174 23.74 -9.26 21.58
C ASP A 174 23.59 -7.81 22.05
N LYS A 175 24.65 -7.32 22.70
CA LYS A 175 24.68 -5.96 23.21
C LYS A 175 24.72 -4.94 22.07
N GLY A 176 24.11 -3.77 22.27
CA GLY A 176 23.94 -2.75 21.24
C GLY A 176 25.23 -2.17 20.65
N TYR A 177 26.38 -2.36 21.30
CA TYR A 177 27.70 -1.94 20.81
C TYR A 177 28.37 -2.96 19.88
N THR A 178 27.79 -4.16 19.70
CA THR A 178 28.31 -5.15 18.75
C THR A 178 28.11 -4.66 17.32
N PRO A 179 29.17 -4.60 16.47
CA PRO A 179 29.06 -4.13 15.09
C PRO A 179 28.03 -4.92 14.30
N ASN A 180 27.23 -4.24 13.49
CA ASN A 180 26.25 -4.87 12.61
C ASN A 180 26.86 -5.54 11.39
N TRP A 181 28.09 -5.17 11.05
CA TRP A 181 28.83 -5.62 9.87
C TRP A 181 30.09 -6.34 10.25
N SER A 182 30.55 -7.25 9.39
CA SER A 182 31.81 -7.97 9.60
C SER A 182 32.99 -7.01 9.70
N THR A 183 33.92 -7.29 10.57
CA THR A 183 35.22 -6.61 10.60
C THR A 183 36.07 -6.95 9.39
N GLU A 184 35.90 -8.16 8.86
CA GLU A 184 36.52 -8.68 7.66
C GLU A 184 35.89 -8.05 6.39
N VAL A 185 36.72 -7.85 5.37
CA VAL A 185 36.36 -7.31 4.06
C VAL A 185 36.42 -8.40 3.02
N PHE A 186 35.35 -8.58 2.28
CA PHE A 186 35.21 -9.58 1.23
C PHE A 186 35.19 -8.91 -0.15
N THR A 187 35.59 -9.66 -1.17
CA THR A 187 35.55 -9.18 -2.57
C THR A 187 34.51 -9.96 -3.35
N ILE A 188 33.68 -9.27 -4.11
CA ILE A 188 32.67 -9.89 -4.98
C ILE A 188 33.35 -10.54 -6.17
N THR A 189 33.17 -11.86 -6.32
CA THR A 189 33.73 -12.65 -7.42
C THR A 189 32.74 -12.87 -8.55
N ARG A 190 31.45 -13.02 -8.21
CA ARG A 190 30.40 -13.33 -9.17
C ARG A 190 29.09 -12.73 -8.74
N VAL A 191 28.31 -12.25 -9.73
CA VAL A 191 26.92 -11.84 -9.56
C VAL A 191 26.04 -12.82 -10.31
N SER A 192 25.14 -13.50 -9.60
CA SER A 192 24.20 -14.44 -10.22
C SER A 192 22.86 -13.74 -10.48
N PRO A 193 22.31 -13.84 -11.70
CA PRO A 193 21.05 -13.20 -12.08
C PRO A 193 19.83 -13.97 -11.55
N THR A 194 19.86 -14.28 -10.24
CA THR A 194 18.72 -14.85 -9.52
C THR A 194 17.69 -13.77 -9.17
N LYS A 195 16.53 -14.13 -8.69
CA LYS A 195 15.50 -13.18 -8.23
C LYS A 195 15.24 -13.39 -6.74
N PRO A 196 15.76 -12.52 -5.87
CA PRO A 196 16.67 -11.38 -6.10
C PRO A 196 18.08 -11.80 -6.54
N TYR A 197 18.91 -10.82 -6.99
CA TYR A 197 20.32 -11.09 -7.31
C TYR A 197 21.07 -11.63 -6.12
N THR A 198 21.97 -12.60 -6.36
CA THR A 198 22.88 -13.13 -5.35
C THR A 198 24.34 -12.87 -5.73
N TYR A 199 25.14 -12.59 -4.73
CA TYR A 199 26.55 -12.23 -4.84
C TYR A 199 27.41 -13.32 -4.21
N HIS A 200 28.45 -13.76 -4.92
CA HIS A 200 29.43 -14.69 -4.42
C HIS A 200 30.68 -13.92 -4.00
N LEU A 201 31.25 -14.28 -2.88
CA LEU A 201 32.33 -13.58 -2.22
C LEU A 201 33.59 -14.44 -2.12
N LYS A 202 34.74 -13.79 -2.01
CA LYS A 202 36.00 -14.38 -1.55
C LYS A 202 36.56 -13.53 -0.42
N ASP A 203 37.34 -14.20 0.46
CA ASP A 203 38.06 -13.54 1.54
C ASP A 203 39.37 -12.86 1.05
N TYR A 204 40.14 -12.32 1.99
CA TYR A 204 41.41 -11.64 1.70
C TYR A 204 42.51 -12.60 1.20
N GLN A 205 42.37 -13.93 1.41
CA GLN A 205 43.28 -14.98 0.92
C GLN A 205 42.82 -15.56 -0.43
N ASP A 206 41.86 -14.90 -1.11
CA ASP A 206 41.27 -15.38 -2.35
C ASP A 206 40.45 -16.67 -2.24
N LYS A 207 40.14 -17.12 -1.02
CA LYS A 207 39.37 -18.32 -0.76
C LYS A 207 37.87 -18.01 -0.95
N PRO A 208 37.13 -18.80 -1.73
CA PRO A 208 35.71 -18.57 -1.94
C PRO A 208 34.89 -18.84 -0.67
N ILE A 209 33.97 -17.97 -0.38
CA ILE A 209 32.98 -18.14 0.69
C ILE A 209 31.81 -18.96 0.14
N VAL A 210 31.45 -20.01 0.87
CA VAL A 210 30.34 -20.88 0.49
C VAL A 210 29.01 -20.18 0.63
N GLY A 211 28.19 -20.21 -0.42
CA GLY A 211 26.85 -19.61 -0.46
C GLY A 211 26.76 -18.38 -1.35
N GLY A 212 25.55 -17.83 -1.42
CA GLY A 212 25.22 -16.60 -2.12
C GLY A 212 24.59 -15.61 -1.15
N PHE A 213 25.01 -14.35 -1.23
CA PHE A 213 24.57 -13.27 -0.36
C PHE A 213 23.60 -12.37 -1.11
N TYR A 214 22.61 -11.85 -0.42
CA TYR A 214 21.67 -10.87 -0.96
C TYR A 214 22.23 -9.43 -0.85
N GLU A 215 21.68 -8.52 -1.63
CA GLU A 215 22.08 -7.11 -1.64
C GLU A 215 22.02 -6.47 -0.25
N GLU A 216 20.98 -6.83 0.52
CA GLU A 216 20.70 -6.31 1.84
C GLU A 216 21.71 -6.80 2.90
N GLU A 217 22.36 -7.92 2.64
CA GLU A 217 23.39 -8.51 3.51
C GLU A 217 24.78 -7.94 3.26
N LEU A 218 24.93 -7.06 2.26
CA LEU A 218 26.19 -6.50 1.83
C LEU A 218 26.26 -4.99 2.01
N LEU A 219 27.37 -4.50 2.55
CA LEU A 219 27.71 -3.09 2.66
C LEU A 219 29.01 -2.79 1.92
N LYS A 220 28.99 -1.90 0.92
CA LYS A 220 30.20 -1.46 0.24
C LYS A 220 31.09 -0.69 1.23
N THR A 221 32.34 -1.13 1.38
CA THR A 221 33.29 -0.47 2.25
C THR A 221 33.95 0.71 1.54
N LYS A 222 34.13 1.82 2.27
CA LYS A 222 34.95 2.97 1.84
C LYS A 222 36.42 2.82 2.24
N TYR A 223 36.68 1.93 3.20
CA TYR A 223 37.99 1.75 3.83
C TYR A 223 38.43 0.30 3.67
N SER A 224 38.88 -0.05 2.46
CA SER A 224 39.28 -1.41 2.09
C SER A 224 40.56 -1.86 2.73
N ASP A 225 41.43 -0.89 3.10
CA ASP A 225 42.79 -1.15 3.54
C ASP A 225 42.99 -0.90 5.07
N ILE A 226 41.87 -0.64 5.77
CA ILE A 226 41.87 -0.47 7.23
C ILE A 226 41.34 -1.73 7.88
N TYR A 227 42.21 -2.40 8.64
CA TYR A 227 41.91 -3.62 9.41
C TYR A 227 41.89 -3.29 10.89
N LEU A 228 40.97 -3.86 11.64
CA LEU A 228 40.97 -3.80 13.10
C LEU A 228 42.05 -4.74 13.63
N ILE A 229 42.91 -4.25 14.51
CA ILE A 229 43.93 -5.04 15.17
C ILE A 229 43.23 -5.92 16.22
N GLU A 230 43.25 -7.23 16.02
CA GLU A 230 42.69 -8.20 16.97
C GLU A 230 43.65 -8.47 18.12
N LYS A 231 44.95 -8.62 17.80
CA LYS A 231 45.98 -8.89 18.78
C LYS A 231 47.36 -8.44 18.29
N VAL A 232 48.15 -7.82 19.16
CA VAL A 232 49.52 -7.48 18.88
C VAL A 232 50.40 -8.71 19.28
N LEU A 233 50.94 -9.38 18.28
CA LEU A 233 51.78 -10.59 18.50
C LEU A 233 53.23 -10.22 18.85
N LYS A 234 53.78 -9.13 18.23
CA LYS A 234 55.17 -8.68 18.49
C LYS A 234 55.28 -7.18 18.15
N LYS A 235 55.98 -6.42 19.00
CA LYS A 235 56.42 -5.05 18.67
C LYS A 235 57.86 -5.13 18.14
N VAL A 236 58.08 -4.63 16.94
CA VAL A 236 59.39 -4.39 16.38
C VAL A 236 59.64 -2.88 16.46
N VAL A 237 60.60 -2.45 17.23
CA VAL A 237 61.08 -1.06 17.27
C VAL A 237 62.09 -0.94 16.16
N ILE A 238 61.80 -0.12 15.14
CA ILE A 238 62.78 0.24 14.12
C ILE A 238 63.36 1.55 14.62
N GLU A 239 64.61 1.53 15.09
CA GLU A 239 65.39 2.75 15.35
C GLU A 239 65.87 3.25 13.99
N PHE A 240 65.47 4.44 13.62
CA PHE A 240 66.05 5.17 12.48
C PHE A 240 67.35 5.79 12.94
N MET A 241 68.46 5.34 12.40
CA MET A 241 69.75 6.05 12.48
C MET A 241 69.74 7.27 11.57
#